data_9d3a80136f88d98c108b3494bb306464
#
_entry.id   9d3a80136f88d98c108b3494bb306464
#
_cell.length_a   1.000
_cell.length_b   1.000
_cell.length_c   1.000
_cell.angle_alpha   90.00
_cell.angle_beta   90.00
_cell.angle_gamma   90.00
#
_symmetry.space_group_name_H-M   'P 1'
#
loop_
_entity.id
_entity.type
_entity.pdbx_description
1 polymer ?
#
loop_
_entity_poly.entity_id
_entity_poly.type
_entity_poly.pdbx_seq_one_letter_code
_entity_poly.pdbx_strand_id
1 'polypeptide(L)'
;MGKISIGLRGWRFDEDEVFDEDGNMRSLGEMDEDTVYRLVRLSSIMGEPCDACWLIHGDENIEQCNAATIVYGEPLAEVVLCDDHEADFLYWFREDGGGEYQGSGDLPDAFHEWFLDGNRAPEGYGGLDHV
;
A
#
# COMPACT_ATOMS: atom_id res chain seq x y z
N MET A 1 4.53 2.71 -22.04
CA MET A 1 5.08 4.01 -21.88
C MET A 1 4.97 4.61 -20.52
N GLY A 2 3.92 4.51 -19.81
CA GLY A 2 3.80 5.08 -18.49
C GLY A 2 3.78 4.04 -17.42
N LYS A 3 3.81 4.50 -16.19
CA LYS A 3 3.57 3.67 -15.03
C LYS A 3 2.15 3.89 -14.58
N ILE A 4 1.47 2.82 -14.23
CA ILE A 4 0.07 2.87 -13.81
C ILE A 4 -0.11 2.11 -12.51
N SER A 5 -1.14 2.48 -11.77
CA SER A 5 -1.59 1.73 -10.60
C SER A 5 -2.80 0.90 -11.01
N ILE A 6 -2.91 -0.30 -10.50
CA ILE A 6 -4.02 -1.20 -10.80
C ILE A 6 -4.66 -1.57 -9.48
N GLY A 7 -5.93 -1.22 -9.31
CA GLY A 7 -6.63 -1.47 -8.06
C GLY A 7 -6.22 -0.51 -6.97
N LEU A 8 -5.16 -0.84 -6.24
CA LEU A 8 -4.63 0.01 -5.19
C LEU A 8 -3.53 0.92 -5.73
N ARG A 9 -3.45 2.15 -5.22
CA ARG A 9 -2.32 3.03 -5.51
C ARG A 9 -1.08 2.50 -4.79
N GLY A 10 0.07 3.00 -5.17
CA GLY A 10 1.34 2.72 -4.50
C GLY A 10 2.25 1.82 -5.30
N TRP A 11 1.79 0.65 -5.66
CA TRP A 11 2.54 -0.21 -6.57
C TRP A 11 2.30 0.25 -7.99
N ARG A 12 3.38 0.40 -8.73
CA ARG A 12 3.34 0.86 -10.12
C ARG A 12 3.75 -0.25 -11.06
N PHE A 13 3.07 -0.29 -12.21
CA PHE A 13 3.34 -1.29 -13.24
C PHE A 13 3.61 -0.57 -14.55
N ASP A 14 4.50 -1.17 -15.35
CA ASP A 14 4.73 -0.67 -16.71
C ASP A 14 3.48 -0.95 -17.54
N GLU A 15 2.89 0.10 -18.09
CA GLU A 15 1.68 -0.03 -18.88
C GLU A 15 1.89 -0.98 -20.07
N ASP A 16 3.03 -0.85 -20.75
CA ASP A 16 3.34 -1.68 -21.92
C ASP A 16 3.56 -3.14 -21.57
N GLU A 17 3.91 -3.44 -20.34
CA GLU A 17 4.09 -4.82 -19.90
C GLU A 17 2.76 -5.48 -19.57
N VAL A 18 1.82 -4.71 -19.02
CA VAL A 18 0.54 -5.25 -18.58
C VAL A 18 -0.48 -5.27 -19.71
N PHE A 19 -0.48 -4.26 -20.56
CA PHE A 19 -1.46 -4.12 -21.65
C PHE A 19 -0.79 -4.18 -23.02
N ASP A 20 -1.49 -4.76 -23.97
CA ASP A 20 -1.00 -4.82 -25.35
C ASP A 20 -1.39 -3.54 -26.12
N GLU A 21 -1.06 -3.50 -27.40
CA GLU A 21 -1.31 -2.33 -28.27
C GLU A 21 -2.78 -1.99 -28.37
N ASP A 22 -3.66 -2.97 -28.20
CA ASP A 22 -5.10 -2.78 -28.29
C ASP A 22 -5.73 -2.41 -26.95
N GLY A 23 -4.93 -2.30 -25.89
CA GLY A 23 -5.43 -1.96 -24.56
C GLY A 23 -5.96 -3.14 -23.78
N ASN A 24 -5.74 -4.36 -24.27
CA ASN A 24 -6.15 -5.57 -23.56
C ASN A 24 -5.04 -6.05 -22.66
N MET A 25 -5.41 -6.59 -21.48
CA MET A 25 -4.44 -7.12 -20.58
C MET A 25 -3.73 -8.34 -21.19
N ARG A 26 -2.40 -8.35 -21.12
CA ARG A 26 -1.62 -9.47 -21.59
C ARG A 26 -1.84 -10.69 -20.71
N SER A 27 -1.60 -11.88 -21.24
CA SER A 27 -1.68 -13.08 -20.42
C SER A 27 -0.53 -13.06 -19.41
N LEU A 28 -0.72 -13.74 -18.29
CA LEU A 28 0.30 -13.78 -17.24
C LEU A 28 1.62 -14.38 -17.76
N GLY A 29 1.55 -15.30 -18.69
CA GLY A 29 2.75 -15.90 -19.26
C GLY A 29 3.58 -14.96 -20.11
N GLU A 30 3.02 -13.81 -20.48
CA GLU A 30 3.71 -12.81 -21.29
C GLU A 30 4.33 -11.70 -20.47
N MET A 31 4.17 -11.75 -19.15
CA MET A 31 4.68 -10.73 -18.23
C MET A 31 5.88 -11.24 -17.45
N ASP A 32 6.72 -10.32 -16.95
CA ASP A 32 7.82 -10.67 -16.05
C ASP A 32 7.29 -11.34 -14.79
N GLU A 33 8.09 -12.21 -14.20
CA GLU A 33 7.73 -12.88 -12.94
C GLU A 33 7.40 -11.89 -11.83
N ASP A 34 8.17 -10.82 -11.71
CA ASP A 34 7.91 -9.80 -10.68
C ASP A 34 6.56 -9.13 -10.87
N THR A 35 6.22 -8.83 -12.12
CA THR A 35 4.93 -8.22 -12.43
C THR A 35 3.79 -9.17 -12.09
N VAL A 36 3.93 -10.43 -12.50
CA VAL A 36 2.92 -11.46 -12.21
C VAL A 36 2.74 -11.61 -10.70
N TYR A 37 3.85 -11.71 -9.97
CA TYR A 37 3.80 -11.89 -8.53
C TYR A 37 3.06 -10.75 -7.85
N ARG A 38 3.38 -9.51 -8.23
CA ARG A 38 2.71 -8.34 -7.66
C ARG A 38 1.23 -8.27 -8.05
N LEU A 39 0.89 -8.63 -9.29
CA LEU A 39 -0.52 -8.65 -9.70
C LEU A 39 -1.32 -9.69 -8.94
N VAL A 40 -0.77 -10.89 -8.77
CA VAL A 40 -1.43 -11.96 -8.01
C VAL A 40 -1.58 -11.53 -6.55
N ARG A 41 -0.52 -10.98 -5.97
CA ARG A 41 -0.58 -10.53 -4.58
C ARG A 41 -1.58 -9.40 -4.42
N LEU A 42 -1.61 -8.47 -5.37
CA LEU A 42 -2.56 -7.36 -5.35
C LEU A 42 -3.99 -7.85 -5.32
N SER A 43 -4.32 -8.87 -6.11
CA SER A 43 -5.67 -9.41 -6.10
C SER A 43 -6.05 -10.02 -4.75
N SER A 44 -5.05 -10.48 -3.98
CA SER A 44 -5.28 -11.03 -2.64
C SER A 44 -5.51 -9.94 -1.60
N ILE A 45 -4.89 -8.77 -1.76
CA ILE A 45 -4.99 -7.71 -0.76
C ILE A 45 -6.05 -6.65 -1.10
N MET A 46 -6.58 -6.66 -2.31
CA MET A 46 -7.67 -5.76 -2.67
C MET A 46 -8.90 -6.08 -1.83
N GLY A 47 -9.51 -5.03 -1.28
CA GLY A 47 -10.68 -5.20 -0.43
C GLY A 47 -10.35 -5.42 1.04
N GLU A 48 -9.08 -5.54 1.38
CA GLU A 48 -8.68 -5.66 2.77
C GLU A 48 -8.88 -4.34 3.51
N PRO A 49 -9.11 -4.39 4.83
CA PRO A 49 -9.20 -3.15 5.61
C PRO A 49 -7.84 -2.48 5.71
N CYS A 50 -7.87 -1.16 5.89
CA CYS A 50 -6.68 -0.38 6.19
C CYS A 50 -6.01 -0.95 7.45
N ASP A 51 -4.70 -1.14 7.40
CA ASP A 51 -3.95 -1.66 8.54
C ASP A 51 -4.14 -0.80 9.80
N ALA A 52 -4.07 0.52 9.65
CA ALA A 52 -4.24 1.42 10.78
C ALA A 52 -5.65 1.36 11.35
N CYS A 53 -6.67 1.30 10.48
CA CYS A 53 -8.04 1.13 10.95
C CYS A 53 -8.20 -0.16 11.74
N TRP A 54 -7.63 -1.24 11.24
CA TRP A 54 -7.70 -2.53 11.91
C TRP A 54 -7.01 -2.49 13.28
N LEU A 55 -5.87 -1.79 13.38
CA LEU A 55 -5.18 -1.63 14.66
C LEU A 55 -6.02 -0.84 15.66
N ILE A 56 -6.84 0.09 15.17
CA ILE A 56 -7.72 0.89 16.05
C ILE A 56 -8.96 0.08 16.48
N HIS A 57 -9.61 -0.57 15.53
CA HIS A 57 -10.93 -1.15 15.75
C HIS A 57 -10.91 -2.64 16.07
N GLY A 58 -9.91 -3.38 15.55
CA GLY A 58 -9.81 -4.82 15.74
C GLY A 58 -10.81 -5.60 14.91
N ASP A 59 -10.73 -6.93 15.00
CA ASP A 59 -11.61 -7.82 14.24
C ASP A 59 -13.07 -7.68 14.63
N GLU A 60 -13.33 -7.34 15.89
CA GLU A 60 -14.71 -7.23 16.40
C GLU A 60 -15.47 -6.06 15.77
N ASN A 61 -14.75 -5.06 15.31
CA ASN A 61 -15.35 -3.87 14.72
C ASN A 61 -14.83 -3.64 13.31
N ILE A 62 -14.60 -4.70 12.60
CA ILE A 62 -13.99 -4.63 11.27
C ILE A 62 -14.86 -3.83 10.29
N GLU A 63 -16.17 -3.78 10.50
CA GLU A 63 -17.07 -3.01 9.66
C GLU A 63 -16.85 -1.50 9.79
N GLN A 64 -16.13 -1.06 10.83
CA GLN A 64 -15.78 0.33 11.00
C GLN A 64 -14.47 0.70 10.30
N CYS A 65 -13.77 -0.29 9.79
CA CYS A 65 -12.52 -0.05 9.07
C CYS A 65 -12.80 0.41 7.65
N ASN A 66 -12.09 1.42 7.20
CA ASN A 66 -12.13 1.80 5.80
C ASN A 66 -11.38 0.77 4.97
N ALA A 67 -11.83 0.53 3.76
CA ALA A 67 -11.10 -0.31 2.84
C ALA A 67 -9.81 0.40 2.44
N ALA A 68 -8.74 -0.37 2.26
CA ALA A 68 -7.46 0.18 1.83
C ALA A 68 -7.55 0.71 0.40
N THR A 69 -6.87 1.83 0.15
CA THR A 69 -6.82 2.46 -1.17
C THR A 69 -5.40 2.56 -1.71
N ILE A 70 -4.39 2.29 -0.87
CA ILE A 70 -2.99 2.37 -1.27
C ILE A 70 -2.20 1.26 -0.60
N VAL A 71 -1.16 0.79 -1.27
CA VAL A 71 -0.26 -0.25 -0.77
C VAL A 71 1.18 0.25 -0.82
N TYR A 72 1.91 0.01 0.26
CA TYR A 72 3.35 0.28 0.35
C TYR A 72 4.08 -1.00 0.71
N GLY A 73 5.35 -1.06 0.39
CA GLY A 73 6.21 -2.18 0.77
C GLY A 73 6.34 -3.21 -0.33
N GLU A 74 6.99 -4.31 0.01
CA GLU A 74 7.22 -5.41 -0.91
C GLU A 74 6.13 -6.47 -0.78
N PRO A 75 5.93 -7.30 -1.80
CA PRO A 75 4.96 -8.40 -1.68
C PRO A 75 5.23 -9.25 -0.44
N LEU A 76 4.17 -9.59 0.28
CA LEU A 76 4.16 -10.32 1.54
C LEU A 76 4.70 -9.52 2.73
N ALA A 77 5.06 -8.25 2.50
CA ALA A 77 5.48 -7.33 3.55
C ALA A 77 4.82 -5.97 3.30
N GLU A 78 3.55 -6.00 2.90
CA GLU A 78 2.82 -4.79 2.55
C GLU A 78 2.22 -4.10 3.76
N VAL A 79 2.09 -2.77 3.65
CA VAL A 79 1.22 -1.98 4.50
C VAL A 79 0.14 -1.42 3.59
N VAL A 80 -1.12 -1.70 3.91
CA VAL A 80 -2.25 -1.18 3.14
C VAL A 80 -3.00 -0.16 3.98
N LEU A 81 -3.37 0.96 3.38
CA LEU A 81 -3.89 2.10 4.10
C LEU A 81 -5.05 2.74 3.36
N CYS A 82 -5.96 3.35 4.12
CA CYS A 82 -7.00 4.20 3.56
C CYS A 82 -6.49 5.63 3.46
N ASP A 83 -7.28 6.49 2.83
CA ASP A 83 -6.90 7.89 2.63
C ASP A 83 -6.71 8.63 3.96
N ASP A 84 -7.42 8.23 5.00
CA ASP A 84 -7.33 8.90 6.29
C ASP A 84 -6.04 8.59 7.05
N HIS A 85 -5.42 7.45 6.77
CA HIS A 85 -4.24 7.02 7.51
C HIS A 85 -2.96 7.00 6.68
N GLU A 86 -3.06 7.31 5.41
CA GLU A 86 -1.86 7.36 4.56
C GLU A 86 -0.84 8.35 5.09
N ALA A 87 -1.29 9.50 5.59
CA ALA A 87 -0.39 10.53 6.11
C ALA A 87 0.43 10.03 7.29
N ASP A 88 -0.16 9.18 8.14
CA ASP A 88 0.54 8.62 9.29
C ASP A 88 1.73 7.75 8.84
N PHE A 89 1.50 6.90 7.85
CA PHE A 89 2.58 6.09 7.30
C PHE A 89 3.66 6.95 6.66
N LEU A 90 3.27 7.93 5.87
CA LEU A 90 4.23 8.80 5.18
C LEU A 90 5.08 9.59 6.16
N TYR A 91 4.47 10.09 7.23
CA TYR A 91 5.21 10.81 8.26
C TYR A 91 6.23 9.89 8.92
N TRP A 92 5.81 8.71 9.36
CA TRP A 92 6.70 7.75 9.95
C TRP A 92 7.85 7.40 9.01
N PHE A 93 7.54 7.13 7.77
CA PHE A 93 8.51 6.69 6.79
C PHE A 93 9.53 7.79 6.45
N ARG A 94 9.05 9.02 6.31
CA ARG A 94 9.91 10.13 5.87
C ARG A 94 10.60 10.86 7.02
N GLU A 95 9.93 10.99 8.15
CA GLU A 95 10.37 11.88 9.22
C GLU A 95 10.71 11.18 10.52
N ASP A 96 10.23 9.97 10.75
CA ASP A 96 10.32 9.35 12.06
C ASP A 96 10.97 7.96 12.04
N GLY A 97 11.89 7.75 11.13
CA GLY A 97 12.74 6.57 11.13
C GLY A 97 12.28 5.39 10.29
N GLY A 98 11.07 5.45 9.74
CA GLY A 98 10.54 4.33 8.97
C GLY A 98 11.30 4.02 7.70
N GLY A 99 12.00 5.02 7.14
CA GLY A 99 12.73 4.84 5.89
C GLY A 99 13.82 3.80 5.95
N GLU A 100 14.35 3.50 7.15
CA GLU A 100 15.37 2.47 7.27
C GLU A 100 14.83 1.07 6.99
N TYR A 101 13.52 0.90 7.01
CA TYR A 101 12.88 -0.38 6.72
C TYR A 101 12.49 -0.54 5.25
N GLN A 102 12.84 0.44 4.41
CA GLN A 102 12.51 0.36 2.98
C GLN A 102 13.11 -0.91 2.38
N GLY A 103 12.26 -1.72 1.71
CA GLY A 103 12.68 -2.96 1.11
C GLY A 103 12.84 -4.12 2.08
N SER A 104 12.57 -3.89 3.36
CA SER A 104 12.71 -4.90 4.40
C SER A 104 11.38 -5.62 4.64
N GLY A 105 11.46 -6.90 4.99
CA GLY A 105 10.27 -7.65 5.41
C GLY A 105 9.72 -7.19 6.75
N ASP A 106 10.47 -6.39 7.49
CA ASP A 106 10.04 -5.88 8.80
C ASP A 106 9.25 -4.58 8.72
N LEU A 107 9.10 -4.03 7.52
CA LEU A 107 8.40 -2.74 7.34
C LEU A 107 7.01 -2.72 7.97
N PRO A 108 6.12 -3.69 7.69
CA PRO A 108 4.78 -3.63 8.28
C PRO A 108 4.79 -3.75 9.79
N ASP A 109 5.59 -4.64 10.35
CA ASP A 109 5.64 -4.81 11.80
C ASP A 109 6.17 -3.56 12.49
N ALA A 110 7.18 -2.92 11.90
CA ALA A 110 7.74 -1.69 12.46
C ALA A 110 6.74 -0.55 12.43
N PHE A 111 5.97 -0.42 11.34
CA PHE A 111 4.92 0.59 11.27
C PHE A 111 3.82 0.32 12.28
N HIS A 112 3.39 -0.93 12.41
CA HIS A 112 2.33 -1.30 13.35
C HIS A 112 2.75 -0.98 14.78
N GLU A 113 3.98 -1.28 15.14
CA GLU A 113 4.50 -0.98 16.47
C GLU A 113 4.51 0.52 16.74
N TRP A 114 5.00 1.30 15.78
CA TRP A 114 5.03 2.75 15.89
C TRP A 114 3.61 3.32 16.08
N PHE A 115 2.67 2.83 15.29
CA PHE A 115 1.28 3.29 15.34
C PHE A 115 0.61 2.89 16.66
N LEU A 116 0.85 1.68 17.12
CA LEU A 116 0.27 1.19 18.38
C LEU A 116 0.81 1.94 19.60
N ASP A 117 2.01 2.49 19.51
CA ASP A 117 2.57 3.32 20.57
C ASP A 117 1.87 4.67 20.70
N GLY A 118 0.91 4.96 19.83
CA GLY A 118 0.14 6.19 19.88
C GLY A 118 0.67 7.28 18.97
N ASN A 119 1.67 6.99 18.17
CA ASN A 119 2.24 7.99 17.27
C ASN A 119 1.35 8.25 16.06
N ARG A 120 1.35 9.48 15.59
CA ARG A 120 0.56 9.90 14.43
C ARG A 120 1.29 11.03 13.71
N ALA A 121 0.91 11.27 12.46
CA ALA A 121 1.39 12.43 11.73
C ALA A 121 0.84 13.70 12.39
N PRO A 122 1.62 14.80 12.35
CA PRO A 122 1.08 16.07 12.78
C PRO A 122 -0.11 16.49 11.93
N GLU A 123 -1.00 17.26 12.51
CA GLU A 123 -2.15 17.79 11.79
C GLU A 123 -1.65 18.60 10.59
N GLY A 124 -2.28 18.39 9.44
CA GLY A 124 -1.90 19.08 8.21
C GLY A 124 -0.76 18.43 7.45
N TYR A 125 -0.12 17.41 8.01
CA TYR A 125 0.89 16.68 7.28
C TYR A 125 0.23 15.79 6.23
N GLY A 126 0.85 15.66 5.11
CA GLY A 126 0.40 14.69 4.14
C GLY A 126 0.48 15.23 2.74
N GLY A 127 0.83 14.34 1.83
CA GLY A 127 0.93 14.69 0.44
C GLY A 127 -0.40 14.94 -0.23
N LEU A 128 -1.48 14.42 0.35
CA LEU A 128 -2.79 14.50 -0.27
C LEU A 128 -3.31 15.93 -0.34
N ASP A 129 -3.00 16.72 0.67
CA ASP A 129 -3.47 18.09 0.76
C ASP A 129 -2.71 19.04 -0.14
N HIS A 130 -1.70 18.56 -0.81
CA HIS A 130 -0.81 19.40 -1.62
C HIS A 130 -1.07 19.27 -3.11
N VAL A 131 -2.11 18.64 -3.46
CA VAL A 131 -2.46 18.49 -4.86
C VAL A 131 -3.41 19.58 -5.31
#